data_6a011db9b49e5b905adf9bc8c853993f
#
_entry.id   6a011db9b49e5b905adf9bc8c853993f
#
_cell.length_a   1.000
_cell.length_b   1.000
_cell.length_c   1.000
_cell.angle_alpha   90.00
_cell.angle_beta   90.00
_cell.angle_gamma   90.00
#
_symmetry.space_group_name_H-M   'P 1'
#
loop_
_entity.id
_entity.type
_entity.pdbx_description
1 polymer ?
#
loop_
_entity_poly.entity_id
_entity_poly.type
_entity_poly.pdbx_seq_one_letter_code
_entity_poly.pdbx_strand_id
1 'polypeptide(L)'
;QMCIRDRSIAISLEGIVPPRPITHDLFVSFSHGFGIRLKEVCIYKFENGVFSSEMLFDDGTREIRIDARTSDAIAIALRTRSDIYVMQDIIDEAGFVYEENEGKEVVETEELSEEKSLSNCSRKELKERLEKAIASEAYEEAARIQDELNKRDNNL
;
A
#
# COMPACT_ATOMS: atom_id res chain seq x y z
N GLN A 1 0.57 8.70 9.13
CA GLN A 1 1.34 9.48 8.14
C GLN A 1 1.54 8.61 6.91
N MET A 2 0.81 8.87 5.82
CA MET A 2 0.85 8.07 4.59
C MET A 2 2.29 8.02 4.03
N CYS A 3 2.77 6.82 3.67
CA CYS A 3 4.08 6.62 3.07
C CYS A 3 4.20 7.46 1.78
N ILE A 4 5.39 7.98 1.47
CA ILE A 4 5.63 8.79 0.25
C ILE A 4 5.25 8.01 -1.01
N ARG A 5 5.42 6.69 -1.01
CA ARG A 5 5.07 5.78 -2.12
C ARG A 5 3.56 5.67 -2.31
N ASP A 6 2.83 5.48 -1.24
CA ASP A 6 1.36 5.38 -1.25
C ASP A 6 0.73 6.70 -1.68
N ARG A 7 1.31 7.82 -1.26
CA ARG A 7 0.91 9.16 -1.73
C ARG A 7 1.02 9.31 -3.25
N SER A 8 2.06 8.75 -3.87
CA SER A 8 2.24 8.83 -5.32
C SER A 8 1.16 8.08 -6.10
N ILE A 9 0.73 6.93 -5.58
CA ILE A 9 -0.37 6.13 -6.14
C ILE A 9 -1.70 6.87 -5.91
N ALA A 10 -1.98 7.31 -4.68
CA ALA A 10 -3.21 8.02 -4.34
C ALA A 10 -3.41 9.29 -5.18
N ILE A 11 -2.38 10.12 -5.36
CA ILE A 11 -2.40 11.33 -6.22
C ILE A 11 -2.85 10.96 -7.64
N SER A 12 -2.35 9.84 -8.20
CA SER A 12 -2.72 9.41 -9.55
C SER A 12 -4.16 8.90 -9.62
N LEU A 13 -4.62 8.12 -8.63
CA LEU A 13 -5.97 7.59 -8.57
C LEU A 13 -7.02 8.69 -8.38
N GLU A 14 -6.72 9.69 -7.55
CA GLU A 14 -7.58 10.85 -7.31
C GLU A 14 -7.54 11.91 -8.43
N GLY A 15 -6.68 11.72 -9.43
CA GLY A 15 -6.51 12.67 -10.54
C GLY A 15 -5.95 14.03 -10.12
N ILE A 16 -5.26 14.09 -8.99
CA ILE A 16 -4.67 15.33 -8.48
C ILE A 16 -3.43 15.68 -9.31
N VAL A 17 -3.40 16.89 -9.86
CA VAL A 17 -2.24 17.41 -10.59
C VAL A 17 -1.42 18.27 -9.63
N PRO A 18 -0.23 17.83 -9.20
CA PRO A 18 0.62 18.61 -8.32
C PRO A 18 1.17 19.87 -9.06
N PRO A 19 1.44 20.97 -8.36
CA PRO A 19 1.93 22.22 -8.97
C PRO A 19 3.33 22.07 -9.60
N ARG A 20 4.07 21.06 -9.23
CA ARG A 20 5.37 20.68 -9.79
C ARG A 20 5.39 19.16 -9.99
N PRO A 21 6.02 18.64 -11.06
CA PRO A 21 6.17 17.22 -11.28
C PRO A 21 6.88 16.56 -10.10
N ILE A 22 6.30 15.47 -9.58
CA ILE A 22 6.98 14.59 -8.62
C ILE A 22 7.88 13.60 -9.38
N THR A 23 8.69 12.83 -8.66
CA THR A 23 9.69 11.93 -9.26
C THR A 23 9.12 11.00 -10.34
N HIS A 24 7.94 10.43 -10.11
CA HIS A 24 7.30 9.54 -11.10
C HIS A 24 6.81 10.30 -12.33
N ASP A 25 6.31 11.53 -12.18
CA ASP A 25 5.91 12.39 -13.31
C ASP A 25 7.14 12.79 -14.14
N LEU A 26 8.27 13.10 -13.45
CA LEU A 26 9.53 13.41 -14.10
C LEU A 26 10.05 12.22 -14.91
N PHE A 27 9.99 11.00 -14.34
CA PHE A 27 10.40 9.78 -15.01
C PHE A 27 9.56 9.54 -16.28
N VAL A 28 8.24 9.67 -16.20
CA VAL A 28 7.34 9.52 -17.35
C VAL A 28 7.64 10.57 -18.41
N SER A 29 7.84 11.83 -18.01
CA SER A 29 8.19 12.90 -18.94
C SER A 29 9.53 12.66 -19.64
N PHE A 30 10.51 12.14 -18.91
CA PHE A 30 11.80 11.75 -19.44
C PHE A 30 11.64 10.60 -20.47
N SER A 31 10.95 9.51 -20.13
CA SER A 31 10.73 8.39 -21.02
C SER A 31 10.06 8.83 -22.32
N HIS A 32 9.00 9.63 -22.22
CA HIS A 32 8.29 10.17 -23.40
C HIS A 32 9.18 11.09 -24.24
N GLY A 33 10.03 11.92 -23.60
CA GLY A 33 10.96 12.80 -24.29
C GLY A 33 11.99 12.04 -25.14
N PHE A 34 12.30 10.80 -24.79
CA PHE A 34 13.16 9.90 -25.56
C PHE A 34 12.40 8.90 -26.45
N GLY A 35 11.08 9.03 -26.55
CA GLY A 35 10.25 8.14 -27.37
C GLY A 35 10.04 6.75 -26.76
N ILE A 36 10.36 6.58 -25.46
CA ILE A 36 10.21 5.31 -24.75
C ILE A 36 8.82 5.27 -24.12
N ARG A 37 8.11 4.15 -24.30
CA ARG A 37 6.77 3.93 -23.74
C ARG A 37 6.76 2.73 -22.83
N LEU A 38 6.11 2.84 -21.67
CA LEU A 38 5.78 1.68 -20.86
C LEU A 38 4.63 0.92 -21.53
N LYS A 39 4.84 -0.36 -21.82
CA LYS A 39 3.82 -1.26 -22.37
C LYS A 39 2.98 -1.87 -21.27
N GLU A 40 3.65 -2.49 -20.31
CA GLU A 40 3.01 -3.23 -19.23
C GLU A 40 3.91 -3.29 -17.99
N VAL A 41 3.28 -3.59 -16.87
CA VAL A 41 3.93 -3.96 -15.60
C VAL A 41 3.52 -5.39 -15.28
N CYS A 42 4.47 -6.22 -14.86
CA CYS A 42 4.20 -7.57 -14.39
C CYS A 42 4.69 -7.73 -12.95
N ILE A 43 3.79 -8.08 -12.04
CA ILE A 43 4.12 -8.50 -10.67
C ILE A 43 4.29 -10.01 -10.73
N TYR A 44 5.54 -10.48 -10.61
CA TYR A 44 5.88 -11.86 -10.97
C TYR A 44 6.32 -12.72 -9.79
N LYS A 45 6.55 -12.13 -8.60
CA LYS A 45 7.05 -12.87 -7.44
C LYS A 45 6.56 -12.24 -6.14
N PHE A 46 6.28 -13.11 -5.15
CA PHE A 46 6.01 -12.72 -3.78
C PHE A 46 6.85 -13.61 -2.85
N GLU A 47 7.75 -13.03 -2.08
CA GLU A 47 8.57 -13.75 -1.10
C GLU A 47 8.81 -12.91 0.14
N ASN A 48 8.67 -13.52 1.32
CA ASN A 48 8.91 -12.87 2.62
C ASN A 48 8.16 -11.55 2.80
N GLY A 49 6.91 -11.46 2.30
CA GLY A 49 6.11 -10.25 2.39
C GLY A 49 6.50 -9.15 1.38
N VAL A 50 7.38 -9.44 0.43
CA VAL A 50 7.84 -8.48 -0.58
C VAL A 50 7.42 -8.92 -1.98
N PHE A 51 6.75 -8.03 -2.70
CA PHE A 51 6.42 -8.21 -4.12
C PHE A 51 7.56 -7.73 -5.00
N SER A 52 7.89 -8.53 -6.04
CA SER A 52 8.82 -8.15 -7.11
C SER A 52 8.05 -7.89 -8.40
N SER A 53 8.44 -6.85 -9.11
CA SER A 53 7.80 -6.47 -10.36
C SER A 53 8.80 -6.04 -11.41
N GLU A 54 8.42 -6.19 -12.66
CA GLU A 54 9.17 -5.69 -13.82
C GLU A 54 8.29 -4.81 -14.69
N MET A 55 8.92 -3.85 -15.33
CA MET A 55 8.31 -2.92 -16.28
C MET A 55 8.84 -3.21 -17.68
N LEU A 56 7.94 -3.43 -18.64
CA LEU A 56 8.29 -3.64 -20.05
C LEU A 56 8.19 -2.31 -20.80
N PHE A 57 9.33 -1.81 -21.26
CA PHE A 57 9.43 -0.61 -22.08
C PHE A 57 9.70 -0.94 -23.53
N ASP A 58 9.17 -0.08 -24.43
CA ASP A 58 9.36 -0.16 -25.87
C ASP A 58 9.82 1.19 -26.42
N ASP A 59 10.90 1.22 -27.21
CA ASP A 59 11.40 2.41 -27.89
C ASP A 59 11.05 2.42 -29.39
N GLY A 60 10.20 1.50 -29.85
CA GLY A 60 9.82 1.31 -31.24
C GLY A 60 10.76 0.42 -32.05
N THR A 61 11.92 0.05 -31.51
CA THR A 61 12.89 -0.85 -32.14
C THR A 61 13.20 -2.08 -31.29
N ARG A 62 13.10 -1.96 -29.98
CA ARG A 62 13.40 -3.02 -29.01
C ARG A 62 12.55 -2.89 -27.76
N GLU A 63 12.38 -4.00 -27.07
CA GLU A 63 11.75 -4.08 -25.77
C GLU A 63 12.81 -4.26 -24.69
N ILE A 64 12.64 -3.57 -23.58
CA ILE A 64 13.55 -3.60 -22.43
C ILE A 64 12.73 -3.87 -21.18
N ARG A 65 13.11 -4.87 -20.39
CA ARG A 65 12.54 -5.16 -19.08
C ARG A 65 13.41 -4.54 -18.00
N ILE A 66 12.79 -3.83 -17.09
CA ILE A 66 13.45 -3.17 -15.97
C ILE A 66 12.81 -3.65 -14.69
N ASP A 67 13.63 -4.21 -13.79
CA ASP A 67 13.20 -4.56 -12.44
C ASP A 67 12.86 -3.30 -11.64
N ALA A 68 11.78 -3.37 -10.87
CA ALA A 68 11.29 -2.23 -10.09
C ALA A 68 10.58 -2.69 -8.82
N ARG A 69 10.57 -1.81 -7.83
CA ARG A 69 9.67 -2.01 -6.69
C ARG A 69 8.24 -1.90 -7.17
N THR A 70 7.37 -2.77 -6.70
CA THR A 70 5.97 -2.84 -7.14
C THR A 70 5.24 -1.51 -6.97
N SER A 71 5.46 -0.78 -5.87
CA SER A 71 4.87 0.53 -5.66
C SER A 71 5.28 1.58 -6.70
N ASP A 72 6.54 1.56 -7.15
CA ASP A 72 7.03 2.49 -8.18
C ASP A 72 6.50 2.10 -9.56
N ALA A 73 6.46 0.80 -9.86
CA ALA A 73 5.91 0.27 -11.10
C ALA A 73 4.41 0.64 -11.25
N ILE A 74 3.61 0.43 -10.20
CA ILE A 74 2.19 0.81 -10.15
C ILE A 74 2.04 2.33 -10.33
N ALA A 75 2.82 3.14 -9.60
CA ALA A 75 2.74 4.59 -9.68
C ALA A 75 3.05 5.13 -11.09
N ILE A 76 3.95 4.47 -11.83
CA ILE A 76 4.30 4.82 -13.22
C ILE A 76 3.21 4.31 -14.17
N ALA A 77 2.73 3.06 -14.01
CA ALA A 77 1.68 2.49 -14.83
C ALA A 77 0.39 3.32 -14.81
N LEU A 78 -0.02 3.79 -13.62
CA LEU A 78 -1.19 4.68 -13.48
C LEU A 78 -1.04 5.99 -14.27
N ARG A 79 0.17 6.57 -14.35
CA ARG A 79 0.45 7.80 -15.10
C ARG A 79 0.51 7.59 -16.59
N THR A 80 0.99 6.45 -17.03
CA THR A 80 1.09 6.07 -18.45
C THR A 80 -0.16 5.39 -18.96
N ARG A 81 -1.08 5.00 -18.05
CA ARG A 81 -2.27 4.18 -18.34
C ARG A 81 -1.90 2.85 -19.00
N SER A 82 -0.82 2.25 -18.52
CA SER A 82 -0.34 0.96 -18.99
C SER A 82 -0.98 -0.16 -18.15
N ASP A 83 -1.10 -1.34 -18.75
CA ASP A 83 -1.70 -2.49 -18.09
C ASP A 83 -0.81 -3.03 -16.98
N ILE A 84 -1.43 -3.55 -15.92
CA ILE A 84 -0.76 -4.17 -14.79
C ILE A 84 -1.22 -5.62 -14.71
N TYR A 85 -0.28 -6.54 -14.82
CA TYR A 85 -0.50 -7.98 -14.71
C TYR A 85 0.07 -8.52 -13.41
N VAL A 86 -0.59 -9.52 -12.86
CA VAL A 86 -0.15 -10.25 -11.67
C VAL A 86 -0.16 -11.73 -12.01
N MET A 87 0.90 -12.44 -11.63
CA MET A 87 0.95 -13.90 -11.82
C MET A 87 -0.12 -14.58 -10.97
N GLN A 88 -0.76 -15.62 -11.52
CA GLN A 88 -1.87 -16.33 -10.84
C GLN A 88 -1.46 -16.87 -9.48
N ASP A 89 -0.26 -17.44 -9.39
CA ASP A 89 0.26 -18.00 -8.13
C ASP A 89 0.29 -16.97 -6.99
N ILE A 90 0.55 -15.69 -7.31
CA ILE A 90 0.57 -14.59 -6.33
C ILE A 90 -0.87 -14.26 -5.88
N ILE A 91 -1.82 -14.28 -6.80
CA ILE A 91 -3.23 -14.04 -6.47
C ILE A 91 -3.75 -15.15 -5.56
N ASP A 92 -3.36 -16.39 -5.83
CA ASP A 92 -3.76 -17.56 -5.04
C ASP A 92 -3.12 -17.56 -3.64
N GLU A 93 -1.88 -17.06 -3.50
CA GLU A 93 -1.15 -17.00 -2.23
C GLU A 93 -1.51 -15.77 -1.37
N ALA A 94 -1.58 -14.61 -1.98
CA ALA A 94 -1.71 -13.32 -1.27
C ALA A 94 -3.02 -12.58 -1.58
N GLY A 95 -3.85 -13.10 -2.50
CA GLY A 95 -5.12 -12.50 -2.86
C GLY A 95 -6.21 -12.76 -1.82
N PHE A 96 -7.13 -11.82 -1.70
CA PHE A 96 -8.36 -12.00 -0.92
C PHE A 96 -9.57 -11.54 -1.73
N VAL A 97 -10.70 -12.20 -1.52
CA VAL A 97 -11.95 -11.84 -2.19
C VAL A 97 -12.54 -10.61 -1.50
N TYR A 98 -12.67 -9.55 -2.25
CA TYR A 98 -13.34 -8.35 -1.80
C TYR A 98 -14.86 -8.50 -2.02
N GLU A 99 -15.64 -8.60 -0.94
CA GLU A 99 -17.09 -8.53 -1.04
C GLU A 99 -17.49 -7.04 -1.11
N GLU A 100 -17.94 -6.59 -2.27
CA GLU A 100 -18.53 -5.27 -2.45
C GLU A 100 -19.82 -5.16 -1.61
N ASN A 101 -19.69 -4.71 -0.38
CA ASN A 101 -20.82 -4.14 0.33
C ASN A 101 -20.99 -2.70 -0.14
N GLU A 102 -21.99 -2.46 -0.99
CA GLU A 102 -22.34 -1.12 -1.47
C GLU A 102 -22.42 -0.12 -0.29
N GLY A 103 -21.49 0.81 -0.27
CA GLY A 103 -21.62 2.06 0.49
C GLY A 103 -20.88 2.22 1.80
N LYS A 104 -19.58 1.84 1.89
CA LYS A 104 -18.69 2.45 2.89
C LYS A 104 -17.26 2.52 2.35
N GLU A 105 -16.68 3.73 2.42
CA GLU A 105 -15.31 4.06 2.05
C GLU A 105 -14.30 3.10 2.62
N VAL A 106 -13.44 2.57 1.74
CA VAL A 106 -12.39 1.61 2.11
C VAL A 106 -11.10 2.36 2.38
N VAL A 107 -10.98 2.79 3.60
CA VAL A 107 -9.68 2.98 4.25
C VAL A 107 -9.82 2.26 5.58
N GLU A 108 -9.07 1.20 5.80
CA GLU A 108 -8.97 0.47 7.07
C GLU A 108 -9.07 -1.05 6.92
N THR A 109 -7.97 -1.73 6.68
CA THR A 109 -7.98 -3.19 6.78
C THR A 109 -6.97 -3.78 7.78
N GLU A 110 -6.03 -3.02 8.28
CA GLU A 110 -5.21 -3.49 9.41
C GLU A 110 -5.64 -2.85 10.75
N GLU A 111 -6.01 -1.58 10.77
CA GLU A 111 -6.41 -0.89 12.00
C GLU A 111 -7.75 -1.39 12.58
N LEU A 112 -8.74 -1.72 11.74
CA LEU A 112 -10.07 -2.20 12.22
C LEU A 112 -10.07 -3.63 12.75
N SER A 113 -9.16 -4.49 12.32
CA SER A 113 -9.05 -5.85 12.88
C SER A 113 -8.43 -5.82 14.27
N GLU A 114 -7.50 -4.90 14.52
CA GLU A 114 -6.87 -4.72 15.82
C GLU A 114 -7.78 -3.97 16.81
N GLU A 115 -8.49 -2.92 16.39
CA GLU A 115 -9.46 -2.22 17.25
C GLU A 115 -10.64 -3.12 17.67
N LYS A 116 -11.18 -3.95 16.77
CA LYS A 116 -12.19 -4.95 17.13
C LYS A 116 -11.66 -6.02 18.07
N SER A 117 -10.37 -6.37 17.98
CA SER A 117 -9.75 -7.30 18.91
C SER A 117 -9.53 -6.66 20.29
N LEU A 118 -9.16 -5.38 20.35
CA LEU A 118 -8.97 -4.63 21.59
C LEU A 118 -10.30 -4.36 22.31
N SER A 119 -11.37 -4.06 21.58
CA SER A 119 -12.70 -3.84 22.18
C SER A 119 -13.30 -5.08 22.83
N ASN A 120 -12.90 -6.29 22.40
CA ASN A 120 -13.35 -7.55 22.98
C ASN A 120 -12.45 -8.08 24.12
N CYS A 121 -11.27 -7.47 24.36
CA CYS A 121 -10.39 -7.88 25.45
C CYS A 121 -10.85 -7.38 26.79
N SER A 122 -10.61 -8.17 27.84
CA SER A 122 -10.85 -7.74 29.21
C SER A 122 -9.84 -6.65 29.64
N ARG A 123 -10.21 -5.83 30.62
CA ARG A 123 -9.32 -4.79 31.18
C ARG A 123 -7.98 -5.33 31.68
N LYS A 124 -7.96 -6.55 32.16
CA LYS A 124 -6.75 -7.22 32.64
C LYS A 124 -5.83 -7.60 31.47
N GLU A 125 -6.41 -8.14 30.40
CA GLU A 125 -5.68 -8.48 29.17
C GLU A 125 -5.10 -7.26 28.46
N LEU A 126 -5.85 -6.15 28.44
CA LEU A 126 -5.35 -4.88 27.89
C LEU A 126 -4.13 -4.35 28.65
N LYS A 127 -4.12 -4.45 29.98
CA LYS A 127 -2.95 -4.05 30.80
C LYS A 127 -1.74 -4.94 30.54
N GLU A 128 -1.93 -6.27 30.45
CA GLU A 128 -0.84 -7.21 30.13
C GLU A 128 -0.28 -6.99 28.71
N ARG A 129 -1.14 -6.65 27.74
CA ARG A 129 -0.71 -6.28 26.38
C ARG A 129 0.05 -4.95 26.36
N LEU A 130 -0.41 -3.97 27.13
CA LEU A 130 0.27 -2.68 27.26
C LEU A 130 1.70 -2.84 27.80
N GLU A 131 1.88 -3.64 28.86
CA GLU A 131 3.20 -3.92 29.40
C GLU A 131 4.11 -4.63 28.39
N LYS A 132 3.58 -5.57 27.61
CA LYS A 132 4.33 -6.24 26.55
C LYS A 132 4.71 -5.29 25.42
N ALA A 133 3.79 -4.44 24.98
CA ALA A 133 4.03 -3.45 23.94
C ALA A 133 5.12 -2.43 24.37
N ILE A 134 5.11 -2.01 25.62
CA ILE A 134 6.16 -1.14 26.18
C ILE A 134 7.50 -1.87 26.24
N ALA A 135 7.52 -3.13 26.67
CA ALA A 135 8.74 -3.94 26.75
C ALA A 135 9.37 -4.25 25.39
N SER A 136 8.55 -4.32 24.32
CA SER A 136 8.99 -4.52 22.92
C SER A 136 9.24 -3.21 22.16
N GLU A 137 9.15 -2.04 22.83
CA GLU A 137 9.28 -0.70 22.22
C GLU A 137 8.26 -0.41 21.12
N ALA A 138 7.13 -1.13 21.08
CA ALA A 138 6.03 -0.93 20.14
C ALA A 138 5.14 0.23 20.63
N TYR A 139 5.64 1.45 20.57
CA TYR A 139 4.99 2.63 21.17
C TYR A 139 3.65 3.00 20.52
N GLU A 140 3.45 2.73 19.24
CA GLU A 140 2.18 2.98 18.54
C GLU A 140 1.08 2.03 19.05
N GLU A 141 1.38 0.75 19.23
CA GLU A 141 0.46 -0.23 19.81
C GLU A 141 0.16 0.10 21.28
N ALA A 142 1.18 0.47 22.04
CA ALA A 142 1.02 0.90 23.44
C ALA A 142 0.08 2.12 23.55
N ALA A 143 0.20 3.11 22.67
CA ALA A 143 -0.66 4.29 22.64
C ALA A 143 -2.13 3.92 22.34
N ARG A 144 -2.38 3.04 21.36
CA ARG A 144 -3.75 2.56 21.03
C ARG A 144 -4.40 1.82 22.20
N ILE A 145 -3.67 0.93 22.87
CA ILE A 145 -4.16 0.20 24.04
C ILE A 145 -4.47 1.15 25.19
N GLN A 146 -3.62 2.15 25.41
CA GLN A 146 -3.82 3.16 26.45
C GLN A 146 -5.07 4.01 26.19
N ASP A 147 -5.32 4.40 24.94
CA ASP A 147 -6.51 5.15 24.55
C ASP A 147 -7.78 4.35 24.78
N GLU A 148 -7.79 3.05 24.48
CA GLU A 148 -8.91 2.17 24.74
C GLU A 148 -9.19 2.01 26.24
N LEU A 149 -8.16 1.90 27.08
CA LEU A 149 -8.29 1.89 28.53
C LEU A 149 -8.88 3.21 29.04
N ASN A 150 -8.43 4.35 28.54
CA ASN A 150 -8.93 5.67 28.91
C ASN A 150 -10.41 5.88 28.49
N LYS A 151 -10.80 5.40 27.30
CA LYS A 151 -12.20 5.42 26.84
C LYS A 151 -13.12 4.67 27.80
N ARG A 152 -12.68 3.53 28.30
CA ARG A 152 -13.46 2.71 29.25
C ARG A 152 -13.52 3.30 30.66
N ASP A 153 -12.49 4.02 31.07
CA ASP A 153 -12.46 4.70 32.38
C ASP A 153 -13.36 5.95 32.39
N ASN A 154 -13.55 6.61 31.24
CA ASN A 154 -14.44 7.76 31.11
C ASN A 154 -15.92 7.40 30.91
N ASN A 155 -16.25 6.13 30.66
CA ASN A 155 -17.63 5.64 30.47
C ASN A 155 -18.19 4.94 31.72
N LEU A 156 -17.57 5.05 32.88
CA LEU A 156 -18.00 4.61 34.21
C LEU A 156 -18.42 5.79 35.05
#